data_306496e3dac283e2afabe39bdd075b45
#
_entry.id   306496e3dac283e2afabe39bdd075b45
#
_cell.length_a   1.000
_cell.length_b   1.000
_cell.length_c   1.000
_cell.angle_alpha   90.00
_cell.angle_beta   90.00
_cell.angle_gamma   90.00
#
_symmetry.space_group_name_H-M   'P 1'
#
loop_
_entity.id
_entity.type
_entity.pdbx_description
1 polymer ?
#
loop_
_entity_poly.entity_id
_entity_poly.type
_entity_poly.pdbx_seq_one_letter_code
_entity_poly.pdbx_strand_id
1 'polypeptide(L)'
;MKSYARQYRKNTDIVIDKMKEAAENHADILLLPECFLTGYYLPVSNEEALADDDKYIREICDAADKLNIGVVLTAASKGVTKPQNSAYVISKNGAVLMKYSKVHTCDFADEACFASGDAFRVCDFHGIKLGIMICYDREYPESARVLMLKGAEIILVPNDCDIMKPRLCALSTRAYENMVGIAMANPNGKNAGSSCAFSPICWDENGNCADNVLMMADEVTEGMFYAEFDMDAIRHYREHEMMGNTYRKVKAYGPLLSKKIEYPFIRSNQDDNE
;
A
#
# COMPACT_ATOMS: atom_id res chain seq x y z
N MET A 1 -2.10 4.55 -15.05
CA MET A 1 -3.03 3.45 -15.42
C MET A 1 -4.40 3.74 -14.80
N LYS A 2 -5.49 3.58 -15.58
CA LYS A 2 -6.84 3.97 -15.19
C LYS A 2 -7.74 2.74 -15.01
N SER A 3 -8.48 2.68 -13.91
CA SER A 3 -9.55 1.71 -13.67
C SER A 3 -10.92 2.28 -14.10
N TYR A 4 -11.91 1.41 -14.25
CA TYR A 4 -13.25 1.77 -14.68
C TYR A 4 -14.29 1.28 -13.67
N ALA A 5 -15.06 2.21 -13.13
CA ALA A 5 -16.10 1.92 -12.15
C ALA A 5 -17.05 0.82 -12.63
N ARG A 6 -17.27 -0.21 -11.81
CA ARG A 6 -18.15 -1.36 -12.06
C ARG A 6 -17.84 -2.18 -13.34
N GLN A 7 -16.73 -1.95 -14.02
CA GLN A 7 -16.37 -2.68 -15.22
C GLN A 7 -15.35 -3.80 -14.90
N TYR A 8 -15.72 -4.71 -14.02
CA TYR A 8 -14.84 -5.75 -13.46
C TYR A 8 -14.11 -6.57 -14.53
N ARG A 9 -14.82 -7.02 -15.58
CA ARG A 9 -14.20 -7.74 -16.70
C ARG A 9 -13.09 -6.92 -17.36
N LYS A 10 -13.39 -5.68 -17.72
CA LYS A 10 -12.44 -4.77 -18.37
C LYS A 10 -11.22 -4.51 -17.48
N ASN A 11 -11.44 -4.27 -16.18
CA ASN A 11 -10.36 -4.04 -15.24
C ASN A 11 -9.49 -5.29 -15.08
N THR A 12 -10.10 -6.48 -15.03
CA THR A 12 -9.38 -7.77 -15.01
C THR A 12 -8.47 -7.92 -16.23
N ASP A 13 -9.00 -7.67 -17.45
CA ASP A 13 -8.23 -7.74 -18.67
C ASP A 13 -7.03 -6.79 -18.65
N ILE A 14 -7.22 -5.56 -18.18
CA ILE A 14 -6.14 -4.57 -18.02
C ILE A 14 -5.08 -5.07 -17.01
N VAL A 15 -5.50 -5.62 -15.87
CA VAL A 15 -4.57 -6.16 -14.87
C VAL A 15 -3.73 -7.28 -15.48
N ILE A 16 -4.36 -8.24 -16.16
CA ILE A 16 -3.64 -9.37 -16.77
C ILE A 16 -2.67 -8.90 -17.86
N ASP A 17 -3.06 -7.93 -18.69
CA ASP A 17 -2.16 -7.37 -19.70
C ASP A 17 -0.97 -6.63 -19.07
N LYS A 18 -1.19 -5.93 -17.95
CA LYS A 18 -0.10 -5.29 -17.20
C LYS A 18 0.78 -6.30 -16.45
N MET A 19 0.23 -7.41 -16.00
CA MET A 19 1.02 -8.52 -15.45
C MET A 19 1.95 -9.14 -16.51
N LYS A 20 1.47 -9.32 -17.75
CA LYS A 20 2.31 -9.79 -18.87
C LYS A 20 3.46 -8.82 -19.14
N GLU A 21 3.14 -7.52 -19.30
CA GLU A 21 4.13 -6.47 -19.52
C GLU A 21 5.18 -6.42 -18.39
N ALA A 22 4.74 -6.54 -17.12
CA ALA A 22 5.64 -6.56 -15.96
C ALA A 22 6.53 -7.82 -15.96
N ALA A 23 5.98 -8.99 -16.26
CA ALA A 23 6.73 -10.25 -16.34
C ALA A 23 7.79 -10.22 -17.47
N GLU A 24 7.45 -9.66 -18.63
CA GLU A 24 8.38 -9.46 -19.75
C GLU A 24 9.54 -8.50 -19.39
N ASN A 25 9.30 -7.58 -18.46
CA ASN A 25 10.33 -6.68 -17.91
C ASN A 25 10.95 -7.21 -16.61
N HIS A 26 10.79 -8.50 -16.30
CA HIS A 26 11.41 -9.19 -15.16
C HIS A 26 11.04 -8.63 -13.79
N ALA A 27 9.87 -8.00 -13.65
CA ALA A 27 9.40 -7.56 -12.36
C ALA A 27 8.98 -8.75 -11.47
N ASP A 28 9.26 -8.67 -10.18
CA ASP A 28 8.85 -9.69 -9.22
C ASP A 28 7.39 -9.56 -8.82
N ILE A 29 6.88 -8.33 -8.74
CA ILE A 29 5.52 -8.02 -8.29
C ILE A 29 4.99 -6.75 -8.95
N LEU A 30 3.73 -6.78 -9.37
CA LEU A 30 2.98 -5.62 -9.86
C LEU A 30 2.18 -5.00 -8.72
N LEU A 31 2.36 -3.70 -8.48
CA LEU A 31 1.56 -2.92 -7.54
C LEU A 31 0.49 -2.12 -8.29
N LEU A 32 -0.78 -2.34 -7.95
CA LEU A 32 -1.92 -1.61 -8.52
C LEU A 32 -2.34 -0.42 -7.62
N PRO A 33 -2.94 0.63 -8.21
CA PRO A 33 -3.62 1.68 -7.44
C PRO A 33 -4.80 1.14 -6.61
N GLU A 34 -5.34 1.97 -5.72
CA GLU A 34 -6.44 1.66 -4.81
C GLU A 34 -7.72 1.25 -5.57
N CYS A 35 -8.44 0.23 -5.06
CA CYS A 35 -9.71 -0.29 -5.59
C CYS A 35 -9.71 -0.59 -7.11
N PHE A 36 -8.57 -0.97 -7.68
CA PHE A 36 -8.39 -1.04 -9.13
C PHE A 36 -9.36 -2.01 -9.82
N LEU A 37 -9.56 -3.21 -9.26
CA LEU A 37 -10.39 -4.24 -9.89
C LEU A 37 -11.88 -3.83 -9.98
N THR A 38 -12.38 -3.17 -8.94
CA THR A 38 -13.76 -2.68 -8.90
C THR A 38 -13.94 -1.31 -9.57
N GLY A 39 -12.83 -0.58 -9.73
CA GLY A 39 -12.79 0.85 -9.94
C GLY A 39 -13.01 1.60 -8.61
N TYR A 40 -12.41 2.77 -8.46
CA TYR A 40 -12.65 3.60 -7.29
C TYR A 40 -13.86 4.49 -7.54
N TYR A 41 -15.00 4.10 -6.98
CA TYR A 41 -16.26 4.85 -7.01
C TYR A 41 -16.96 4.73 -5.66
N LEU A 42 -17.58 5.79 -5.21
CA LEU A 42 -18.22 5.88 -3.90
C LEU A 42 -19.61 6.51 -4.02
N PRO A 43 -20.57 6.09 -3.19
CA PRO A 43 -20.48 4.96 -2.29
C PRO A 43 -20.54 3.62 -3.03
N VAL A 44 -20.01 2.57 -2.42
CA VAL A 44 -20.13 1.18 -2.87
C VAL A 44 -20.89 0.37 -1.83
N SER A 45 -21.84 -0.47 -2.27
CA SER A 45 -22.59 -1.36 -1.37
C SER A 45 -21.86 -2.71 -1.18
N ASN A 46 -22.26 -3.45 -0.13
CA ASN A 46 -21.69 -4.78 0.12
C ASN A 46 -22.10 -5.80 -0.97
N GLU A 47 -23.21 -5.59 -1.66
CA GLU A 47 -23.67 -6.40 -2.79
C GLU A 47 -22.82 -6.18 -4.04
N GLU A 48 -22.34 -4.96 -4.26
CA GLU A 48 -21.45 -4.58 -5.37
C GLU A 48 -20.00 -4.99 -5.11
N ALA A 49 -19.63 -5.23 -3.86
CA ALA A 49 -18.27 -5.65 -3.49
C ALA A 49 -18.00 -7.11 -3.88
N LEU A 50 -16.74 -7.44 -4.15
CA LEU A 50 -16.33 -8.78 -4.56
C LEU A 50 -16.13 -9.71 -3.35
N ALA A 51 -16.59 -10.95 -3.45
CA ALA A 51 -16.22 -11.99 -2.52
C ALA A 51 -14.73 -12.35 -2.68
N ASP A 52 -14.09 -12.85 -1.63
CA ASP A 52 -12.66 -13.20 -1.67
C ASP A 52 -12.35 -14.32 -2.68
N ASP A 53 -13.33 -15.15 -2.97
CA ASP A 53 -13.27 -16.22 -3.95
C ASP A 53 -13.96 -15.86 -5.29
N ASP A 54 -14.14 -14.57 -5.58
CA ASP A 54 -14.76 -14.12 -6.83
C ASP A 54 -13.97 -14.60 -8.06
N LYS A 55 -14.70 -14.88 -9.16
CA LYS A 55 -14.10 -15.37 -10.40
C LYS A 55 -13.00 -14.46 -10.96
N TYR A 56 -13.14 -13.14 -10.80
CA TYR A 56 -12.16 -12.19 -11.30
C TYR A 56 -10.86 -12.22 -10.49
N ILE A 57 -10.95 -12.42 -9.16
CA ILE A 57 -9.78 -12.61 -8.30
C ILE A 57 -9.08 -13.92 -8.65
N ARG A 58 -9.85 -15.02 -8.81
CA ARG A 58 -9.29 -16.32 -9.21
C ARG A 58 -8.58 -16.26 -10.57
N GLU A 59 -9.17 -15.58 -11.54
CA GLU A 59 -8.56 -15.42 -12.86
C GLU A 59 -7.22 -14.68 -12.81
N ILE A 60 -7.08 -13.68 -11.93
CA ILE A 60 -5.81 -12.98 -11.70
C ILE A 60 -4.82 -13.89 -10.96
N CYS A 61 -5.27 -14.71 -10.00
CA CYS A 61 -4.43 -15.73 -9.37
C CYS A 61 -3.88 -16.74 -10.40
N ASP A 62 -4.73 -17.22 -11.30
CA ASP A 62 -4.32 -18.12 -12.39
C ASP A 62 -3.34 -17.46 -13.37
N ALA A 63 -3.51 -16.16 -13.61
CA ALA A 63 -2.58 -15.38 -14.43
C ALA A 63 -1.23 -15.19 -13.73
N ALA A 64 -1.23 -14.96 -12.42
CA ALA A 64 -0.02 -14.84 -11.60
C ALA A 64 0.84 -16.12 -11.69
N ASP A 65 0.20 -17.30 -11.54
CA ASP A 65 0.87 -18.60 -11.68
C ASP A 65 1.44 -18.79 -13.09
N LYS A 66 0.64 -18.57 -14.12
CA LYS A 66 1.05 -18.76 -15.53
C LYS A 66 2.19 -17.82 -15.95
N LEU A 67 2.20 -16.60 -15.46
CA LEU A 67 3.18 -15.57 -15.81
C LEU A 67 4.37 -15.52 -14.83
N ASN A 68 4.32 -16.30 -13.75
CA ASN A 68 5.31 -16.32 -12.67
C ASN A 68 5.60 -14.93 -12.11
N ILE A 69 4.55 -14.14 -11.87
CA ILE A 69 4.65 -12.77 -11.33
C ILE A 69 3.68 -12.59 -10.17
N GLY A 70 4.13 -11.95 -9.09
CA GLY A 70 3.24 -11.54 -8.01
C GLY A 70 2.41 -10.30 -8.36
N VAL A 71 1.31 -10.09 -7.65
CA VAL A 71 0.50 -8.89 -7.80
C VAL A 71 -0.11 -8.45 -6.47
N VAL A 72 -0.08 -7.13 -6.20
CA VAL A 72 -0.92 -6.50 -5.17
C VAL A 72 -2.18 -6.04 -5.86
N LEU A 73 -3.21 -6.88 -5.81
CA LEU A 73 -4.52 -6.64 -6.37
C LEU A 73 -5.39 -5.87 -5.38
N THR A 74 -6.10 -4.85 -5.83
CA THR A 74 -6.94 -4.00 -4.98
C THR A 74 -8.40 -3.99 -5.45
N ALA A 75 -9.32 -4.03 -4.48
CA ALA A 75 -10.75 -4.06 -4.76
C ALA A 75 -11.58 -3.62 -3.56
N ALA A 76 -12.80 -3.17 -3.80
CA ALA A 76 -13.84 -3.22 -2.79
C ALA A 76 -14.24 -4.68 -2.56
N SER A 77 -14.01 -5.21 -1.38
CA SER A 77 -14.32 -6.60 -1.01
C SER A 77 -15.49 -6.68 -0.06
N LYS A 78 -16.23 -7.79 -0.09
CA LYS A 78 -17.33 -8.04 0.86
C LYS A 78 -16.82 -8.08 2.29
N GLY A 79 -17.48 -7.34 3.17
CA GLY A 79 -17.32 -7.42 4.60
C GLY A 79 -18.56 -8.02 5.26
N VAL A 80 -18.60 -8.02 6.60
CA VAL A 80 -19.73 -8.59 7.36
C VAL A 80 -20.99 -7.73 7.20
N THR A 81 -20.88 -6.44 7.40
CA THR A 81 -22.00 -5.49 7.32
C THR A 81 -21.82 -4.43 6.23
N LYS A 82 -20.59 -3.95 6.06
CA LYS A 82 -20.21 -2.98 5.05
C LYS A 82 -19.07 -3.59 4.21
N PRO A 83 -18.90 -3.16 2.95
CA PRO A 83 -17.73 -3.55 2.17
C PRO A 83 -16.43 -3.05 2.83
N GLN A 84 -15.30 -3.58 2.40
CA GLN A 84 -13.98 -3.16 2.82
C GLN A 84 -13.15 -2.73 1.62
N ASN A 85 -12.32 -1.72 1.79
CA ASN A 85 -11.29 -1.34 0.83
C ASN A 85 -10.08 -2.26 1.06
N SER A 86 -9.81 -3.18 0.14
CA SER A 86 -8.87 -4.29 0.39
C SER A 86 -7.79 -4.40 -0.67
N ALA A 87 -6.64 -4.91 -0.23
CA ALA A 87 -5.53 -5.34 -1.07
C ALA A 87 -5.22 -6.83 -0.83
N TYR A 88 -5.02 -7.57 -1.90
CA TYR A 88 -4.63 -8.98 -1.89
C TYR A 88 -3.19 -9.08 -2.39
N VAL A 89 -2.28 -9.59 -1.57
CA VAL A 89 -0.94 -9.95 -2.02
C VAL A 89 -0.99 -11.36 -2.59
N ILE A 90 -0.84 -11.47 -3.89
CA ILE A 90 -0.87 -12.74 -4.63
C ILE A 90 0.57 -13.09 -5.01
N SER A 91 0.97 -14.31 -4.69
CA SER A 91 2.30 -14.86 -4.98
C SER A 91 2.47 -15.17 -6.47
N LYS A 92 3.73 -15.38 -6.89
CA LYS A 92 4.10 -15.82 -8.24
C LYS A 92 3.48 -17.18 -8.64
N ASN A 93 3.02 -17.98 -7.69
CA ASN A 93 2.31 -19.27 -7.94
C ASN A 93 0.79 -19.15 -7.77
N GLY A 94 0.24 -17.93 -7.83
CA GLY A 94 -1.19 -17.67 -7.74
C GLY A 94 -1.79 -17.75 -6.32
N ALA A 95 -1.03 -18.10 -5.29
CA ALA A 95 -1.56 -18.20 -3.93
C ALA A 95 -1.79 -16.80 -3.33
N VAL A 96 -2.94 -16.57 -2.71
CA VAL A 96 -3.21 -15.37 -1.93
C VAL A 96 -2.46 -15.49 -0.59
N LEU A 97 -1.37 -14.74 -0.44
CA LEU A 97 -0.54 -14.75 0.77
C LEU A 97 -1.15 -13.93 1.90
N MET A 98 -1.85 -12.85 1.55
CA MET A 98 -2.46 -11.94 2.52
C MET A 98 -3.62 -11.17 1.88
N LYS A 99 -4.71 -11.02 2.64
CA LYS A 99 -5.69 -9.96 2.45
C LYS A 99 -5.49 -8.91 3.54
N TYR A 100 -5.39 -7.66 3.14
CA TYR A 100 -5.35 -6.50 4.01
C TYR A 100 -6.56 -5.60 3.71
N SER A 101 -7.30 -5.19 4.71
CA SER A 101 -8.35 -4.18 4.62
C SER A 101 -7.85 -2.88 5.24
N LYS A 102 -8.08 -1.76 4.55
CA LYS A 102 -7.67 -0.41 4.94
C LYS A 102 -8.13 -0.10 6.37
N VAL A 103 -7.19 0.22 7.25
CA VAL A 103 -7.46 0.52 8.66
C VAL A 103 -8.02 1.93 8.81
N HIS A 104 -7.37 2.91 8.17
CA HIS A 104 -7.83 4.30 8.20
C HIS A 104 -8.64 4.60 6.94
N THR A 105 -9.96 4.38 7.02
CA THR A 105 -10.90 4.84 6.01
C THR A 105 -11.14 6.34 6.14
N CYS A 106 -11.50 7.02 5.04
CA CYS A 106 -11.85 8.45 5.09
C CYS A 106 -13.30 8.61 5.56
N ASP A 107 -13.59 8.25 6.81
CA ASP A 107 -14.94 8.21 7.40
C ASP A 107 -15.63 9.57 7.45
N PHE A 108 -14.85 10.64 7.34
CA PHE A 108 -15.33 12.01 7.24
C PHE A 108 -15.88 12.39 5.84
N ALA A 109 -15.81 11.44 4.88
CA ALA A 109 -16.23 11.62 3.50
C ALA A 109 -16.93 10.36 2.97
N ASP A 110 -16.97 10.19 1.66
CA ASP A 110 -17.73 9.12 0.98
C ASP A 110 -17.22 7.70 1.31
N GLU A 111 -16.00 7.54 1.82
CA GLU A 111 -15.47 6.25 2.32
C GLU A 111 -16.15 5.78 3.62
N ALA A 112 -17.02 6.55 4.25
CA ALA A 112 -17.87 6.08 5.36
C ALA A 112 -18.76 4.87 4.98
N CYS A 113 -18.87 4.55 3.69
CA CYS A 113 -19.50 3.32 3.22
C CYS A 113 -18.67 2.06 3.51
N PHE A 114 -17.34 2.16 3.71
CA PHE A 114 -16.48 1.05 4.04
C PHE A 114 -16.42 0.76 5.54
N ALA A 115 -16.22 -0.51 5.89
CA ALA A 115 -15.79 -0.89 7.23
C ALA A 115 -14.26 -0.81 7.31
N SER A 116 -13.75 -0.21 8.39
CA SER A 116 -12.32 -0.19 8.69
C SER A 116 -11.77 -1.60 8.91
N GLY A 117 -10.52 -1.81 8.52
CA GLY A 117 -9.76 -3.01 8.89
C GLY A 117 -9.40 -3.01 10.37
N ASP A 118 -9.05 -4.17 10.89
CA ASP A 118 -8.76 -4.41 12.31
C ASP A 118 -7.26 -4.41 12.65
N ALA A 119 -6.39 -4.58 11.66
CA ALA A 119 -4.95 -4.71 11.91
C ALA A 119 -4.09 -4.44 10.66
N PHE A 120 -2.93 -3.85 10.87
CA PHE A 120 -1.85 -3.86 9.90
C PHE A 120 -1.24 -5.25 9.77
N ARG A 121 -1.01 -5.70 8.54
CA ARG A 121 -0.61 -7.08 8.22
C ARG A 121 0.69 -7.11 7.40
N VAL A 122 1.47 -8.17 7.62
CA VAL A 122 2.71 -8.47 6.90
C VAL A 122 2.66 -9.92 6.43
N CYS A 123 3.10 -10.19 5.21
CA CYS A 123 3.25 -11.55 4.70
C CYS A 123 4.69 -11.80 4.21
N ASP A 124 5.01 -13.07 3.99
CA ASP A 124 6.25 -13.46 3.33
C ASP A 124 6.00 -13.60 1.83
N PHE A 125 6.73 -12.83 1.04
CA PHE A 125 6.73 -12.90 -0.41
C PHE A 125 8.12 -13.35 -0.87
N HIS A 126 8.28 -14.66 -1.05
CA HIS A 126 9.55 -15.27 -1.49
C HIS A 126 10.78 -14.84 -0.65
N GLY A 127 10.62 -14.82 0.67
CA GLY A 127 11.69 -14.46 1.60
C GLY A 127 11.82 -12.96 1.89
N ILE A 128 10.92 -12.14 1.34
CA ILE A 128 10.82 -10.69 1.62
C ILE A 128 9.54 -10.43 2.42
N LYS A 129 9.63 -9.72 3.54
CA LYS A 129 8.48 -9.34 4.36
C LYS A 129 7.81 -8.09 3.78
N LEU A 130 6.64 -8.28 3.17
CA LEU A 130 5.83 -7.19 2.59
C LEU A 130 4.74 -6.74 3.56
N GLY A 131 4.67 -5.44 3.80
CA GLY A 131 3.53 -4.76 4.45
C GLY A 131 2.70 -3.98 3.46
N ILE A 132 1.43 -3.72 3.79
CA ILE A 132 0.53 -2.89 2.97
C ILE A 132 -0.01 -1.72 3.79
N MET A 133 -0.03 -0.54 3.18
CA MET A 133 -0.83 0.62 3.58
C MET A 133 -1.68 1.03 2.39
N ILE A 134 -2.98 1.28 2.58
CA ILE A 134 -3.85 1.77 1.50
C ILE A 134 -4.11 3.26 1.70
N CYS A 135 -3.67 4.08 0.74
CA CYS A 135 -4.00 5.50 0.60
C CYS A 135 -3.90 6.26 1.96
N TYR A 136 -5.02 6.55 2.61
CA TYR A 136 -5.10 7.34 3.84
C TYR A 136 -4.31 6.73 5.02
N ASP A 137 -4.06 5.43 5.05
CA ASP A 137 -3.18 4.82 6.07
C ASP A 137 -1.81 5.50 6.15
N ARG A 138 -1.27 6.00 5.02
CA ARG A 138 0.05 6.65 4.97
C ARG A 138 0.11 8.00 5.67
N GLU A 139 -1.04 8.66 5.90
CA GLU A 139 -1.07 9.93 6.63
C GLU A 139 -0.69 9.76 8.11
N TYR A 140 -0.86 8.55 8.63
CA TYR A 140 -0.53 8.21 10.03
C TYR A 140 0.85 7.55 10.12
N PRO A 141 1.85 8.19 10.80
CA PRO A 141 3.18 7.60 10.96
C PRO A 141 3.16 6.25 11.68
N GLU A 142 2.18 6.02 12.53
CA GLU A 142 1.96 4.78 13.25
C GLU A 142 1.77 3.59 12.32
N SER A 143 1.15 3.78 11.16
CA SER A 143 0.89 2.72 10.18
C SER A 143 2.19 2.07 9.71
N ALA A 144 3.13 2.86 9.23
CA ALA A 144 4.44 2.39 8.79
C ALA A 144 5.25 1.83 9.97
N ARG A 145 5.16 2.49 11.14
CA ARG A 145 5.86 2.03 12.34
C ARG A 145 5.38 0.67 12.82
N VAL A 146 4.08 0.41 12.82
CA VAL A 146 3.51 -0.90 13.19
C VAL A 146 3.95 -1.97 12.16
N LEU A 147 3.92 -1.67 10.88
CA LEU A 147 4.39 -2.61 9.84
C LEU A 147 5.87 -2.96 10.01
N MET A 148 6.73 -1.96 10.24
CA MET A 148 8.15 -2.19 10.52
C MET A 148 8.34 -3.07 11.78
N LEU A 149 7.61 -2.79 12.86
CA LEU A 149 7.67 -3.59 14.09
C LEU A 149 7.18 -5.03 13.90
N LYS A 150 6.30 -5.28 12.92
CA LYS A 150 5.89 -6.62 12.47
C LYS A 150 6.88 -7.27 11.52
N GLY A 151 7.99 -6.61 11.21
CA GLY A 151 9.07 -7.14 10.41
C GLY A 151 9.02 -6.79 8.93
N ALA A 152 8.11 -5.90 8.48
CA ALA A 152 8.11 -5.47 7.09
C ALA A 152 9.49 -4.92 6.67
N GLU A 153 9.93 -5.35 5.50
CA GLU A 153 11.16 -4.89 4.84
C GLU A 153 10.81 -3.90 3.72
N ILE A 154 9.68 -4.15 3.05
CA ILE A 154 9.09 -3.25 2.05
C ILE A 154 7.63 -3.02 2.40
N ILE A 155 7.16 -1.79 2.24
CA ILE A 155 5.75 -1.41 2.37
C ILE A 155 5.25 -0.97 0.99
N LEU A 156 4.19 -1.61 0.50
CA LEU A 156 3.54 -1.30 -0.76
C LEU A 156 2.27 -0.49 -0.49
N VAL A 157 2.07 0.58 -1.27
CA VAL A 157 1.03 1.58 -1.01
C VAL A 157 0.13 1.75 -2.23
N PRO A 158 -0.93 0.94 -2.38
CA PRO A 158 -2.02 1.26 -3.28
C PRO A 158 -2.63 2.62 -2.91
N ASN A 159 -2.77 3.53 -3.87
CA ASN A 159 -3.22 4.89 -3.62
C ASN A 159 -4.18 5.36 -4.73
N ASP A 160 -5.08 6.27 -4.40
CA ASP A 160 -5.88 7.03 -5.35
C ASP A 160 -6.20 8.39 -4.72
N CYS A 161 -5.32 9.37 -4.94
CA CYS A 161 -5.57 10.74 -4.50
C CYS A 161 -4.75 11.76 -5.29
N ASP A 162 -5.10 13.03 -5.10
CA ASP A 162 -4.43 14.21 -5.63
C ASP A 162 -3.55 14.93 -4.57
N ILE A 163 -2.98 16.09 -4.93
CA ILE A 163 -2.14 16.94 -4.06
C ILE A 163 -0.98 16.15 -3.44
N MET A 164 -0.19 15.52 -4.29
CA MET A 164 0.80 14.52 -3.86
C MET A 164 2.03 15.10 -3.16
N LYS A 165 2.41 16.36 -3.40
CA LYS A 165 3.68 16.94 -2.91
C LYS A 165 3.96 16.72 -1.41
N PRO A 166 3.05 17.03 -0.47
CA PRO A 166 3.31 16.78 0.96
C PRO A 166 3.37 15.28 1.28
N ARG A 167 2.62 14.46 0.52
CA ARG A 167 2.54 13.01 0.69
C ARG A 167 3.80 12.29 0.22
N LEU A 168 4.45 12.78 -0.83
CA LEU A 168 5.75 12.28 -1.28
C LEU A 168 6.82 12.51 -0.21
N CYS A 169 6.86 13.70 0.39
CA CYS A 169 7.76 13.99 1.50
C CYS A 169 7.49 13.06 2.70
N ALA A 170 6.21 12.82 3.02
CA ALA A 170 5.84 11.89 4.09
C ALA A 170 6.29 10.46 3.79
N LEU A 171 6.08 9.94 2.57
CA LEU A 171 6.50 8.59 2.18
C LEU A 171 8.02 8.42 2.21
N SER A 172 8.79 9.39 1.70
CA SER A 172 10.24 9.40 1.81
C SER A 172 10.69 9.34 3.28
N THR A 173 10.06 10.14 4.15
CA THR A 173 10.33 10.12 5.60
C THR A 173 9.95 8.79 6.23
N ARG A 174 8.81 8.17 5.82
CA ARG A 174 8.41 6.83 6.32
C ARG A 174 9.43 5.76 5.96
N ALA A 175 10.01 5.82 4.74
CA ALA A 175 11.09 4.91 4.35
C ALA A 175 12.30 5.06 5.27
N TYR A 176 12.76 6.30 5.45
CA TYR A 176 13.90 6.66 6.28
C TYR A 176 13.71 6.25 7.76
N GLU A 177 12.68 6.78 8.42
CA GLU A 177 12.48 6.61 9.88
C GLU A 177 12.15 5.18 10.32
N ASN A 178 11.66 4.33 9.39
CA ASN A 178 11.31 2.95 9.65
C ASN A 178 12.31 1.96 9.06
N MET A 179 13.31 2.42 8.33
CA MET A 179 14.30 1.58 7.63
C MET A 179 13.63 0.51 6.76
N VAL A 180 12.65 0.90 5.96
CA VAL A 180 11.89 0.03 5.04
C VAL A 180 11.87 0.64 3.63
N GLY A 181 11.91 -0.21 2.60
CA GLY A 181 11.59 0.23 1.26
C GLY A 181 10.11 0.62 1.16
N ILE A 182 9.78 1.67 0.39
CA ILE A 182 8.39 2.06 0.13
C ILE A 182 8.18 2.19 -1.37
N ALA A 183 7.10 1.60 -1.91
CA ALA A 183 6.61 1.87 -3.26
C ALA A 183 5.13 2.21 -3.23
N MET A 184 4.73 3.24 -3.97
CA MET A 184 3.35 3.69 -4.09
C MET A 184 2.92 3.70 -5.56
N ALA A 185 1.74 3.15 -5.85
CA ALA A 185 1.06 3.28 -7.14
C ALA A 185 -0.16 4.19 -7.01
N ASN A 186 -0.19 5.25 -7.83
CA ASN A 186 -1.27 6.23 -7.88
C ASN A 186 -1.75 6.42 -9.34
N PRO A 187 -3.06 6.59 -9.61
CA PRO A 187 -3.54 6.91 -10.94
C PRO A 187 -2.94 8.22 -11.44
N ASN A 188 -2.56 8.26 -12.72
CA ASN A 188 -2.07 9.47 -13.36
C ASN A 188 -3.19 10.50 -13.53
N GLY A 189 -2.85 11.78 -13.43
CA GLY A 189 -3.76 12.90 -13.59
C GLY A 189 -3.17 14.21 -13.11
N LYS A 190 -3.75 15.32 -13.51
CA LYS A 190 -3.34 16.65 -13.05
C LYS A 190 -3.44 16.72 -11.52
N ASN A 191 -2.37 17.13 -10.87
CA ASN A 191 -2.18 17.16 -9.41
C ASN A 191 -2.19 15.78 -8.72
N ALA A 192 -2.39 14.69 -9.43
CA ALA A 192 -2.35 13.31 -8.96
C ALA A 192 -1.03 12.62 -9.41
N GLY A 193 -1.09 11.39 -9.94
CA GLY A 193 0.08 10.68 -10.45
C GLY A 193 1.17 10.51 -9.41
N SER A 194 2.40 10.82 -9.79
CA SER A 194 3.56 10.81 -8.89
C SER A 194 3.76 9.46 -8.17
N SER A 195 3.49 8.33 -8.86
CA SER A 195 3.88 7.01 -8.37
C SER A 195 5.36 7.03 -8.04
N CYS A 196 5.78 6.41 -6.94
CA CYS A 196 7.13 6.58 -6.43
C CYS A 196 7.65 5.34 -5.72
N ALA A 197 8.98 5.27 -5.60
CA ALA A 197 9.65 4.31 -4.75
C ALA A 197 10.82 4.98 -4.01
N PHE A 198 10.96 4.65 -2.72
CA PHE A 198 11.98 5.19 -1.84
C PHE A 198 12.75 4.07 -1.16
N SER A 199 14.08 4.18 -1.17
CA SER A 199 14.97 3.36 -0.34
C SER A 199 14.94 3.84 1.11
N PRO A 200 15.16 2.97 2.10
CA PRO A 200 15.47 3.41 3.46
C PRO A 200 16.88 3.99 3.61
N ILE A 201 17.77 3.69 2.68
CA ILE A 201 19.20 4.04 2.75
C ILE A 201 19.36 5.53 2.39
N CYS A 202 19.67 6.34 3.40
CA CYS A 202 19.86 7.80 3.26
C CYS A 202 21.29 8.27 3.51
N TRP A 203 22.20 7.34 3.78
CA TRP A 203 23.62 7.59 4.04
C TRP A 203 24.48 6.64 3.23
N ASP A 204 25.57 7.15 2.66
CA ASP A 204 26.61 6.32 2.08
C ASP A 204 27.59 5.77 3.16
N GLU A 205 28.51 4.91 2.75
CA GLU A 205 29.53 4.31 3.63
C GLU A 205 30.45 5.35 4.31
N ASN A 206 30.51 6.56 3.79
CA ASN A 206 31.29 7.67 4.33
C ASN A 206 30.46 8.60 5.23
N GLY A 207 29.16 8.29 5.43
CA GLY A 207 28.25 9.10 6.21
C GLY A 207 27.74 10.33 5.48
N ASN A 208 27.87 10.43 4.16
CA ASN A 208 27.28 11.50 3.39
C ASN A 208 25.82 11.17 3.09
N CYS A 209 25.01 12.24 2.94
CA CYS A 209 23.60 12.12 2.58
C CYS A 209 23.47 11.52 1.17
N ALA A 210 22.68 10.47 1.05
CA ALA A 210 22.29 9.85 -0.21
C ALA A 210 20.83 10.22 -0.56
N ASP A 211 20.53 10.38 -1.85
CA ASP A 211 19.15 10.51 -2.31
C ASP A 211 18.45 9.15 -2.18
N ASN A 212 17.34 9.12 -1.49
CA ASN A 212 16.59 7.90 -1.28
C ASN A 212 15.49 7.63 -2.32
N VAL A 213 15.41 8.44 -3.37
CA VAL A 213 14.46 8.25 -4.46
C VAL A 213 14.96 7.19 -5.42
N LEU A 214 14.30 6.04 -5.47
CA LEU A 214 14.58 4.98 -6.46
C LEU A 214 13.85 5.23 -7.77
N MET A 215 12.62 5.75 -7.70
CA MET A 215 11.79 6.06 -8.86
C MET A 215 10.78 7.15 -8.47
N MET A 216 10.54 8.05 -9.40
CA MET A 216 9.50 9.08 -9.30
C MET A 216 8.87 9.31 -10.68
N ALA A 217 7.58 8.98 -10.81
CA ALA A 217 6.80 9.31 -12.00
C ALA A 217 6.33 10.77 -11.95
N ASP A 218 6.07 11.35 -13.11
CA ASP A 218 5.36 12.63 -13.20
C ASP A 218 3.85 12.47 -12.91
N GLU A 219 3.12 13.57 -12.91
CA GLU A 219 1.69 13.58 -12.61
C GLU A 219 0.83 12.96 -13.71
N VAL A 220 1.22 13.08 -14.98
CA VAL A 220 0.31 12.89 -16.13
C VAL A 220 0.65 11.70 -17.01
N THR A 221 1.90 11.25 -17.02
CA THR A 221 2.32 10.12 -17.85
C THR A 221 1.62 8.85 -17.42
N GLU A 222 0.89 8.25 -18.35
CA GLU A 222 0.30 6.93 -18.16
C GLU A 222 1.30 5.84 -18.53
N GLY A 223 1.53 4.90 -17.65
CA GLY A 223 2.47 3.81 -17.90
C GLY A 223 2.71 2.95 -16.68
N MET A 224 3.63 2.01 -16.83
CA MET A 224 4.26 1.30 -15.74
C MET A 224 5.64 1.89 -15.47
N PHE A 225 5.97 1.99 -14.19
CA PHE A 225 7.25 2.50 -13.71
C PHE A 225 7.89 1.41 -12.86
N TYR A 226 9.19 1.23 -12.98
CA TYR A 226 9.93 0.15 -12.34
C TYR A 226 10.86 0.72 -11.28
N ALA A 227 10.96 0.03 -10.16
CA ALA A 227 11.92 0.31 -9.10
C ALA A 227 12.54 -1.00 -8.63
N GLU A 228 13.82 -0.97 -8.31
CA GLU A 228 14.56 -2.09 -7.76
C GLU A 228 14.93 -1.79 -6.31
N PHE A 229 14.69 -2.77 -5.42
CA PHE A 229 15.10 -2.73 -4.02
C PHE A 229 16.23 -3.74 -3.81
N ASP A 230 17.44 -3.26 -3.57
CA ASP A 230 18.57 -4.13 -3.16
C ASP A 230 18.31 -4.62 -1.73
N MET A 231 17.79 -5.84 -1.62
CA MET A 231 17.40 -6.40 -0.33
C MET A 231 18.61 -6.72 0.56
N ASP A 232 19.75 -7.06 -0.02
CA ASP A 232 20.96 -7.33 0.75
C ASP A 232 21.51 -6.02 1.34
N ALA A 233 21.54 -4.95 0.56
CA ALA A 233 21.90 -3.61 1.06
C ALA A 233 20.92 -3.10 2.11
N ILE A 234 19.61 -3.27 1.90
CA ILE A 234 18.58 -2.85 2.88
C ILE A 234 18.74 -3.63 4.19
N ARG A 235 18.96 -4.94 4.14
CA ARG A 235 19.15 -5.78 5.34
C ARG A 235 20.41 -5.40 6.08
N HIS A 236 21.52 -5.23 5.35
CA HIS A 236 22.77 -4.76 5.93
C HIS A 236 22.61 -3.39 6.62
N TYR A 237 21.96 -2.43 5.96
CA TYR A 237 21.66 -1.11 6.53
C TYR A 237 20.84 -1.23 7.82
N ARG A 238 19.81 -2.05 7.85
CA ARG A 238 18.95 -2.27 9.03
C ARG A 238 19.68 -2.89 10.22
N GLU A 239 20.71 -3.69 9.97
CA GLU A 239 21.52 -4.32 11.03
C GLU A 239 22.50 -3.34 11.69
N HIS A 240 22.90 -2.28 11.00
CA HIS A 240 23.97 -1.39 11.44
C HIS A 240 23.48 0.00 11.87
N GLU A 241 22.36 0.47 11.36
CA GLU A 241 21.83 1.79 11.67
C GLU A 241 21.13 1.88 13.03
N MET A 242 21.17 3.10 13.57
CA MET A 242 20.66 3.38 14.94
C MET A 242 19.15 3.56 15.04
N MET A 243 18.44 3.66 13.93
CA MET A 243 16.99 3.91 13.88
C MET A 243 16.16 2.62 14.02
N GLY A 244 14.92 2.68 13.57
CA GLY A 244 14.01 1.55 13.68
C GLY A 244 13.61 1.25 15.13
N ASN A 245 13.89 0.05 15.62
CA ASN A 245 13.42 -0.40 16.94
C ASN A 245 14.51 -0.42 18.03
N THR A 246 15.79 -0.33 17.66
CA THR A 246 16.93 -0.61 18.55
C THR A 246 16.96 0.27 19.80
N TYR A 247 16.78 1.57 19.66
CA TYR A 247 16.92 2.55 20.75
C TYR A 247 15.60 3.22 21.16
N ARG A 248 14.45 2.68 20.77
CA ARG A 248 13.13 3.24 21.13
C ARG A 248 12.92 3.26 22.64
N LYS A 249 12.39 4.37 23.12
CA LYS A 249 12.05 4.55 24.54
C LYS A 249 10.55 4.27 24.78
N VAL A 250 10.13 3.01 24.61
CA VAL A 250 8.73 2.59 24.55
C VAL A 250 7.91 3.04 25.77
N LYS A 251 8.52 3.16 26.95
CA LYS A 251 7.85 3.66 28.17
C LYS A 251 7.25 5.07 28.02
N ALA A 252 7.78 5.88 27.08
CA ALA A 252 7.31 7.24 26.84
C ALA A 252 6.13 7.30 25.83
N TYR A 253 5.74 6.20 25.21
CA TYR A 253 4.77 6.16 24.12
C TYR A 253 3.33 5.87 24.57
N GLY A 254 3.05 5.86 25.87
CA GLY A 254 1.71 5.63 26.41
C GLY A 254 0.60 6.49 25.78
N PRO A 255 0.82 7.78 25.49
CA PRO A 255 -0.19 8.63 24.83
C PRO A 255 -0.64 8.11 23.45
N LEU A 256 0.20 7.38 22.71
CA LEU A 256 -0.18 6.81 21.41
C LEU A 256 -1.30 5.75 21.49
N LEU A 257 -1.55 5.20 22.66
CA LEU A 257 -2.59 4.19 22.91
C LEU A 257 -3.83 4.81 23.58
N SER A 258 -3.85 6.12 23.80
CA SER A 258 -4.99 6.82 24.39
C SER A 258 -6.12 6.90 23.39
N LYS A 259 -7.31 6.51 23.78
CA LYS A 259 -8.54 6.70 23.02
C LYS A 259 -9.12 8.12 23.18
N LYS A 260 -8.56 8.94 24.09
CA LYS A 260 -9.08 10.26 24.38
C LYS A 260 -8.76 11.23 23.25
N ILE A 261 -9.81 11.81 22.67
CA ILE A 261 -9.71 12.86 21.67
C ILE A 261 -10.03 14.19 22.35
N GLU A 262 -9.17 15.17 22.21
CA GLU A 262 -9.28 16.50 22.82
C GLU A 262 -9.26 17.61 21.77
N TYR A 263 -9.75 18.80 22.18
CA TYR A 263 -9.60 20.01 21.35
C TYR A 263 -8.13 20.23 20.97
N PRO A 264 -7.82 20.58 19.71
CA PRO A 264 -8.72 20.99 18.62
C PRO A 264 -9.18 19.86 17.67
N PHE A 265 -9.02 18.59 18.03
CA PHE A 265 -9.24 17.44 17.12
C PHE A 265 -10.65 16.84 17.19
N ILE A 266 -11.53 17.38 18.04
CA ILE A 266 -12.92 16.95 18.14
C ILE A 266 -13.70 17.33 16.87
N ARG A 267 -14.43 16.38 16.28
CA ARG A 267 -15.31 16.56 15.12
C ARG A 267 -16.68 15.97 15.42
N SER A 268 -17.75 16.58 14.84
CA SER A 268 -19.14 16.19 15.11
C SER A 268 -19.55 14.84 14.53
N ASN A 269 -18.77 14.28 13.63
CA ASN A 269 -19.00 13.00 12.97
C ASN A 269 -18.01 11.90 13.40
N GLN A 270 -17.28 12.12 14.50
CA GLN A 270 -16.48 11.08 15.08
C GLN A 270 -17.39 10.12 15.83
N ASP A 271 -17.47 8.88 15.35
CA ASP A 271 -18.02 7.80 16.17
C ASP A 271 -17.06 7.61 17.37
N ASP A 272 -17.61 7.41 18.57
CA ASP A 272 -16.80 7.08 19.74
C ASP A 272 -15.98 5.83 19.39
N ASN A 273 -14.66 5.97 19.40
CA ASN A 273 -13.74 4.85 19.17
C ASN A 273 -13.96 3.83 20.29
N GLU A 274 -14.84 2.84 20.06
CA GLU A 274 -15.07 1.72 20.95
C GLU A 274 -13.81 0.83 21.15
#